data_a90bae1024d88c038eea7066eb27a92b
#
_entry.id   a90bae1024d88c038eea7066eb27a92b
#
_cell.length_a   1.000
_cell.length_b   1.000
_cell.length_c   1.000
_cell.angle_alpha   90.00
_cell.angle_beta   90.00
_cell.angle_gamma   90.00
#
_symmetry.space_group_name_H-M   'P 1'
#
loop_
_entity.id
_entity.type
_entity.pdbx_description
1 polymer ?
#
loop_
_entity_poly.entity_id
_entity_poly.type
_entity_poly.pdbx_seq_one_letter_code
_entity_poly.pdbx_strand_id
1 'polypeptide(L)'
;MIEVKNVNVTIGKNEILQDISAVFETGKIHGLIGRNGSGKTVLMKCICGFMKPTSGEVFVGGKQIGKEVDFAPNTGVIIETPGFVPFYSGYRNLKILAGLNHKIGKEEIEEAMRTVGLDPKLKRHVKKYSLGMRQRLGIAQAIMEKPKLLILDEPFNGLDKEGVEQMRTYFLELKKQGVTILLSSHTSEDIKLLCDTVTEME
;
A
#
# COMPACT_ATOMS: atom_id res chain seq x y z
N MET A 1 12.23 5.67 7.19
CA MET A 1 11.61 5.72 8.54
C MET A 1 10.31 6.51 8.42
N ILE A 2 9.25 6.02 9.07
CA ILE A 2 7.98 6.74 9.25
C ILE A 2 7.86 7.04 10.74
N GLU A 3 7.49 8.26 11.07
CA GLU A 3 7.23 8.68 12.45
C GLU A 3 5.83 9.29 12.53
N VAL A 4 5.02 8.79 13.44
CA VAL A 4 3.68 9.27 13.77
C VAL A 4 3.75 9.81 15.18
N LYS A 5 3.36 11.08 15.41
CA LYS A 5 3.50 11.78 16.68
C LYS A 5 2.18 12.37 17.13
N ASN A 6 1.58 11.79 18.16
CA ASN A 6 0.34 12.25 18.81
C ASN A 6 -0.78 12.55 17.80
N VAL A 7 -0.95 11.66 16.82
CA VAL A 7 -1.92 11.84 15.74
C VAL A 7 -3.32 11.57 16.22
N ASN A 8 -4.20 12.55 15.99
CA ASN A 8 -5.63 12.47 16.25
C ASN A 8 -6.37 12.70 14.94
N VAL A 9 -7.43 11.93 14.69
CA VAL A 9 -8.33 12.12 13.54
C VAL A 9 -9.76 12.05 14.01
N THR A 10 -10.51 13.13 13.76
CA THR A 10 -11.94 13.23 14.01
C THR A 10 -12.67 13.40 12.67
N ILE A 11 -13.66 12.56 12.41
CA ILE A 11 -14.53 12.64 11.22
C ILE A 11 -15.96 12.90 11.67
N GLY A 12 -16.45 14.10 11.41
CA GLY A 12 -17.73 14.57 11.95
C GLY A 12 -17.68 14.69 13.46
N LYS A 13 -18.39 13.81 14.17
CA LYS A 13 -18.39 13.73 15.66
C LYS A 13 -17.63 12.52 16.20
N ASN A 14 -17.10 11.68 15.34
CA ASN A 14 -16.45 10.44 15.74
C ASN A 14 -14.94 10.64 15.76
N GLU A 15 -14.32 10.35 16.89
CA GLU A 15 -12.87 10.23 17.03
C GLU A 15 -12.45 8.86 16.50
N ILE A 16 -11.66 8.85 15.42
CA ILE A 16 -11.21 7.62 14.74
C ILE A 16 -9.81 7.23 15.21
N LEU A 17 -8.93 8.21 15.39
CA LEU A 17 -7.59 8.02 15.95
C LEU A 17 -7.43 8.95 17.15
N GLN A 18 -6.91 8.41 18.26
CA GLN A 18 -6.69 9.13 19.51
C GLN A 18 -5.24 8.94 19.94
N ASP A 19 -4.49 10.04 19.96
CA ASP A 19 -3.10 10.12 20.44
C ASP A 19 -2.17 9.01 19.91
N ILE A 20 -2.30 8.66 18.63
CA ILE A 20 -1.50 7.60 18.04
C ILE A 20 -0.08 8.07 17.83
N SER A 21 0.86 7.33 18.44
CA SER A 21 2.30 7.52 18.24
C SER A 21 2.96 6.20 17.89
N ALA A 22 3.70 6.17 16.78
CA ALA A 22 4.38 4.97 16.28
C ALA A 22 5.61 5.34 15.45
N VAL A 23 6.59 4.44 15.42
CA VAL A 23 7.78 4.54 14.56
C VAL A 23 7.91 3.26 13.74
N PHE A 24 8.05 3.41 12.43
CA PHE A 24 8.27 2.29 11.52
C PHE A 24 9.65 2.46 10.85
N GLU A 25 10.55 1.56 11.22
CA GLU A 25 11.94 1.60 10.78
C GLU A 25 12.10 1.28 9.29
N THR A 26 13.12 1.87 8.67
CA THR A 26 13.42 1.61 7.25
C THR A 26 13.88 0.18 7.02
N GLY A 27 13.49 -0.42 5.89
CA GLY A 27 13.95 -1.74 5.46
C GLY A 27 13.33 -2.91 6.23
N LYS A 28 12.26 -2.66 6.98
CA LYS A 28 11.48 -3.67 7.70
C LYS A 28 10.06 -3.78 7.16
N ILE A 29 9.41 -4.89 7.47
CA ILE A 29 7.97 -5.10 7.26
C ILE A 29 7.26 -4.90 8.59
N HIS A 30 6.32 -3.98 8.62
CA HIS A 30 5.53 -3.59 9.78
C HIS A 30 4.07 -3.98 9.58
N GLY A 31 3.51 -4.73 10.52
CA GLY A 31 2.10 -5.11 10.53
C GLY A 31 1.26 -4.13 11.35
N LEU A 32 0.15 -3.68 10.78
CA LEU A 32 -0.92 -3.02 11.52
C LEU A 32 -2.05 -4.03 11.72
N ILE A 33 -2.34 -4.36 12.97
CA ILE A 33 -3.44 -5.25 13.34
C ILE A 33 -4.49 -4.49 14.16
N GLY A 34 -5.68 -5.04 14.24
CA GLY A 34 -6.80 -4.48 14.99
C GLY A 34 -8.13 -4.82 14.33
N ARG A 35 -9.22 -4.59 15.04
CA ARG A 35 -10.59 -4.87 14.58
C ARG A 35 -10.95 -4.02 13.36
N ASN A 36 -11.99 -4.40 12.63
CA ASN A 36 -12.57 -3.53 11.62
C ASN A 36 -13.07 -2.24 12.26
N GLY A 37 -12.69 -1.10 11.68
CA GLY A 37 -13.02 0.21 12.23
C GLY A 37 -12.02 0.76 13.27
N SER A 38 -10.94 0.03 13.62
CA SER A 38 -9.91 0.53 14.55
C SER A 38 -9.01 1.64 13.99
N GLY A 39 -9.29 2.14 12.78
CA GLY A 39 -8.54 3.27 12.20
C GLY A 39 -7.30 2.91 11.39
N LYS A 40 -6.96 1.61 11.15
CA LYS A 40 -5.77 1.21 10.36
C LYS A 40 -5.69 1.93 9.01
N THR A 41 -6.76 1.86 8.22
CA THR A 41 -6.87 2.54 6.93
C THR A 41 -6.72 4.06 7.05
N VAL A 42 -7.28 4.65 8.12
CA VAL A 42 -7.20 6.10 8.39
C VAL A 42 -5.76 6.50 8.71
N LEU A 43 -5.07 5.71 9.54
CA LEU A 43 -3.65 5.95 9.84
C LEU A 43 -2.80 5.84 8.56
N MET A 44 -3.01 4.81 7.74
CA MET A 44 -2.33 4.67 6.45
C MET A 44 -2.59 5.87 5.53
N LYS A 45 -3.84 6.37 5.46
CA LYS A 45 -4.17 7.57 4.70
C LYS A 45 -3.43 8.81 5.21
N CYS A 46 -3.28 8.97 6.52
CA CYS A 46 -2.49 10.06 7.11
C CYS A 46 -1.01 9.94 6.74
N ILE A 47 -0.44 8.73 6.79
CA ILE A 47 0.96 8.48 6.42
C ILE A 47 1.20 8.77 4.93
N CYS A 48 0.26 8.39 4.05
CA CYS A 48 0.36 8.67 2.61
C CYS A 48 0.18 10.16 2.25
N GLY A 49 -0.46 10.95 3.12
CA GLY A 49 -0.89 12.32 2.81
C GLY A 49 -2.27 12.40 2.15
N PHE A 50 -3.02 11.29 2.09
CA PHE A 50 -4.40 11.28 1.54
C PHE A 50 -5.42 11.85 2.53
N MET A 51 -5.05 11.97 3.79
CA MET A 51 -5.86 12.57 4.85
C MET A 51 -4.97 13.37 5.79
N LYS A 52 -5.39 14.59 6.08
CA LYS A 52 -4.71 15.42 7.08
C LYS A 52 -5.24 15.05 8.47
N PRO A 53 -4.37 14.76 9.45
CA PRO A 53 -4.79 14.57 10.83
C PRO A 53 -5.42 15.85 11.40
N THR A 54 -6.31 15.69 12.37
CA THR A 54 -6.92 16.82 13.12
C THR A 54 -5.87 17.53 13.97
N SER A 55 -4.98 16.73 14.59
CA SER A 55 -3.79 17.21 15.31
C SER A 55 -2.70 16.14 15.27
N GLY A 56 -1.49 16.51 15.71
CA GLY A 56 -0.31 15.66 15.64
C GLY A 56 0.43 15.82 14.30
N GLU A 57 1.47 15.04 14.12
CA GLU A 57 2.38 15.17 12.99
C GLU A 57 2.77 13.80 12.43
N VAL A 58 2.96 13.72 11.12
CA VAL A 58 3.46 12.53 10.43
C VAL A 58 4.68 12.90 9.61
N PHE A 59 5.76 12.12 9.75
CA PHE A 59 6.98 12.27 8.98
C PHE A 59 7.27 11.00 8.18
N VAL A 60 7.65 11.16 6.92
CA VAL A 60 8.10 10.06 6.06
C VAL A 60 9.44 10.45 5.43
N GLY A 61 10.47 9.65 5.70
CA GLY A 61 11.83 9.95 5.23
C GLY A 61 12.37 11.29 5.75
N GLY A 62 11.97 11.70 6.95
CA GLY A 62 12.35 12.96 7.58
C GLY A 62 11.56 14.19 7.12
N LYS A 63 10.61 14.05 6.17
CA LYS A 63 9.76 15.14 5.67
C LYS A 63 8.38 15.09 6.32
N GLN A 64 7.90 16.23 6.79
CA GLN A 64 6.57 16.35 7.40
C GLN A 64 5.48 16.35 6.31
N ILE A 65 4.55 15.38 6.42
CA ILE A 65 3.42 15.24 5.50
C ILE A 65 2.42 16.36 5.76
N GLY A 66 1.92 16.98 4.69
CA GLY A 66 0.95 18.08 4.73
C GLY A 66 1.55 19.44 5.13
N LYS A 67 2.90 19.55 5.22
CA LYS A 67 3.62 20.81 5.51
C LYS A 67 4.80 20.99 4.59
N GLU A 68 5.72 20.04 4.52
CA GLU A 68 6.91 20.09 3.65
C GLU A 68 6.65 19.37 2.32
N VAL A 69 5.83 18.33 2.36
CA VAL A 69 5.37 17.59 1.18
C VAL A 69 3.90 17.21 1.35
N ASP A 70 3.13 17.22 0.26
CA ASP A 70 1.73 16.84 0.31
C ASP A 70 1.55 15.32 0.44
N PHE A 71 2.41 14.55 -0.21
CA PHE A 71 2.35 13.07 -0.24
C PHE A 71 3.68 12.44 0.14
N ALA A 72 3.62 11.26 0.73
CA ALA A 72 4.78 10.46 1.06
C ALA A 72 5.64 10.17 -0.19
N PRO A 73 6.91 10.56 -0.22
CA PRO A 73 7.75 10.44 -1.41
C PRO A 73 8.15 8.98 -1.68
N ASN A 74 8.30 8.63 -2.96
CA ASN A 74 8.72 7.29 -3.41
C ASN A 74 7.94 6.14 -2.77
N THR A 75 6.61 6.31 -2.70
CA THR A 75 5.70 5.38 -2.02
C THR A 75 4.76 4.73 -3.02
N GLY A 76 4.67 3.40 -2.97
CA GLY A 76 3.62 2.62 -3.62
C GLY A 76 2.49 2.34 -2.63
N VAL A 77 1.25 2.45 -3.09
CA VAL A 77 0.09 2.43 -2.18
C VAL A 77 -1.01 1.52 -2.70
N ILE A 78 -1.55 0.69 -1.80
CA ILE A 78 -2.87 0.07 -1.93
C ILE A 78 -3.63 0.42 -0.66
N ILE A 79 -4.66 1.25 -0.79
CA ILE A 79 -5.57 1.59 0.29
C ILE A 79 -6.99 1.40 -0.23
N GLU A 80 -7.78 0.61 0.49
CA GLU A 80 -9.12 0.22 0.06
C GLU A 80 -9.10 -0.52 -1.29
N THR A 81 -10.12 -0.31 -2.12
CA THR A 81 -10.20 -0.96 -3.44
C THR A 81 -9.53 -0.10 -4.50
N PRO A 82 -8.54 -0.62 -5.24
CA PRO A 82 -7.90 0.14 -6.31
C PRO A 82 -8.91 0.60 -7.38
N GLY A 83 -8.95 1.92 -7.61
CA GLY A 83 -9.84 2.55 -8.58
C GLY A 83 -9.24 2.54 -9.98
N PHE A 84 -9.63 1.57 -10.83
CA PHE A 84 -9.22 1.51 -12.23
C PHE A 84 -10.32 1.96 -13.18
N VAL A 85 -9.93 2.50 -14.33
CA VAL A 85 -10.87 2.79 -15.42
C VAL A 85 -11.44 1.47 -15.94
N PRO A 86 -12.74 1.20 -15.77
CA PRO A 86 -13.32 -0.14 -15.94
C PRO A 86 -13.31 -0.63 -17.40
N PHE A 87 -13.29 0.28 -18.37
CA PHE A 87 -13.32 -0.02 -19.80
C PHE A 87 -11.94 -0.10 -20.44
N TYR A 88 -10.86 -0.03 -19.66
CA TYR A 88 -9.50 -0.23 -20.15
C TYR A 88 -8.96 -1.60 -19.69
N SER A 89 -7.94 -2.09 -20.39
CA SER A 89 -7.16 -3.26 -19.93
C SER A 89 -6.29 -2.88 -18.72
N GLY A 90 -5.79 -3.88 -17.99
CA GLY A 90 -4.88 -3.65 -16.86
C GLY A 90 -3.64 -2.86 -17.31
N TYR A 91 -2.98 -3.30 -18.38
CA TYR A 91 -1.83 -2.59 -18.93
C TYR A 91 -2.14 -1.11 -19.27
N ARG A 92 -3.29 -0.84 -19.92
CA ARG A 92 -3.65 0.56 -20.25
C ARG A 92 -3.87 1.41 -19.00
N ASN A 93 -4.46 0.87 -17.95
CA ASN A 93 -4.60 1.57 -16.67
C ASN A 93 -3.23 1.94 -16.10
N LEU A 94 -2.30 0.97 -16.00
CA LEU A 94 -0.97 1.23 -15.47
C LEU A 94 -0.18 2.22 -16.34
N LYS A 95 -0.30 2.13 -17.67
CA LYS A 95 0.34 3.06 -18.60
C LYS A 95 -0.11 4.51 -18.41
N ILE A 96 -1.39 4.75 -18.12
CA ILE A 96 -1.91 6.10 -17.85
C ILE A 96 -1.28 6.64 -16.56
N LEU A 97 -1.23 5.82 -15.50
CA LEU A 97 -0.63 6.22 -14.23
C LEU A 97 0.86 6.48 -14.35
N ALA A 98 1.60 5.60 -15.02
CA ALA A 98 3.03 5.80 -15.30
C ALA A 98 3.29 7.10 -16.08
N GLY A 99 2.37 7.48 -16.97
CA GLY A 99 2.43 8.73 -17.73
C GLY A 99 2.29 10.00 -16.90
N LEU A 100 1.79 9.93 -15.66
CA LEU A 100 1.69 11.10 -14.78
C LEU A 100 3.06 11.52 -14.23
N ASN A 101 3.91 10.54 -13.92
CA ASN A 101 5.21 10.77 -13.31
C ASN A 101 6.36 10.73 -14.31
N HIS A 102 6.17 10.14 -15.49
CA HIS A 102 7.19 9.93 -16.53
C HIS A 102 8.47 9.24 -16.04
N LYS A 103 8.39 8.42 -14.99
CA LYS A 103 9.54 7.73 -14.37
C LYS A 103 9.85 6.39 -15.00
N ILE A 104 8.82 5.72 -15.53
CA ILE A 104 8.90 4.34 -16.04
C ILE A 104 8.24 4.24 -17.41
N GLY A 105 8.64 3.21 -18.17
CA GLY A 105 8.14 2.92 -19.49
C GLY A 105 7.36 1.61 -19.59
N LYS A 106 7.34 1.07 -20.79
CA LYS A 106 6.62 -0.17 -21.12
C LYS A 106 7.19 -1.37 -20.36
N GLU A 107 8.49 -1.47 -20.27
CA GLU A 107 9.19 -2.65 -19.72
C GLU A 107 8.89 -2.83 -18.24
N GLU A 108 8.97 -1.77 -17.45
CA GLU A 108 8.69 -1.79 -16.01
C GLU A 108 7.22 -2.10 -15.73
N ILE A 109 6.30 -1.57 -16.54
CA ILE A 109 4.87 -1.89 -16.42
C ILE A 109 4.63 -3.37 -16.67
N GLU A 110 5.20 -3.91 -17.76
CA GLU A 110 5.06 -5.32 -18.10
C GLU A 110 5.72 -6.23 -17.08
N GLU A 111 6.90 -5.83 -16.54
CA GLU A 111 7.59 -6.54 -15.47
C GLU A 111 6.69 -6.61 -14.22
N ALA A 112 6.16 -5.48 -13.75
CA ALA A 112 5.28 -5.43 -12.59
C ALA A 112 4.03 -6.31 -12.76
N MET A 113 3.42 -6.32 -13.95
CA MET A 113 2.27 -7.18 -14.24
C MET A 113 2.65 -8.67 -14.18
N ARG A 114 3.79 -9.07 -14.76
CA ARG A 114 4.26 -10.47 -14.70
C ARG A 114 4.58 -10.89 -13.27
N THR A 115 5.21 -10.01 -12.48
CA THR A 115 5.54 -10.26 -11.07
C THR A 115 4.31 -10.64 -10.25
N VAL A 116 3.16 -10.03 -10.53
CA VAL A 116 1.91 -10.36 -9.83
C VAL A 116 1.08 -11.44 -10.53
N GLY A 117 1.61 -12.11 -11.56
CA GLY A 117 0.92 -13.18 -12.29
C GLY A 117 -0.19 -12.68 -13.23
N LEU A 118 -0.09 -11.45 -13.73
CA LEU A 118 -0.99 -10.94 -14.77
C LEU A 118 -0.27 -10.90 -16.13
N ASP A 119 -0.94 -11.38 -17.19
CA ASP A 119 -0.44 -11.25 -18.55
C ASP A 119 -0.58 -9.79 -19.03
N PRO A 120 0.55 -9.10 -19.35
CA PRO A 120 0.52 -7.73 -19.86
C PRO A 120 -0.22 -7.60 -21.20
N LYS A 121 -0.30 -8.68 -21.97
CA LYS A 121 -0.97 -8.71 -23.28
C LYS A 121 -2.48 -8.94 -23.18
N LEU A 122 -3.01 -9.20 -21.98
CA LEU A 122 -4.43 -9.44 -21.76
C LEU A 122 -5.25 -8.18 -22.10
N LYS A 123 -6.00 -8.24 -23.20
CA LYS A 123 -6.85 -7.14 -23.70
C LYS A 123 -8.18 -7.00 -22.96
N ARG A 124 -8.49 -7.94 -22.04
CA ARG A 124 -9.74 -7.93 -21.26
C ARG A 124 -9.86 -6.64 -20.46
N HIS A 125 -11.03 -6.01 -20.48
CA HIS A 125 -11.34 -4.82 -19.67
C HIS A 125 -11.36 -5.14 -18.17
N VAL A 126 -10.87 -4.22 -17.33
CA VAL A 126 -10.78 -4.42 -15.87
C VAL A 126 -12.15 -4.67 -15.21
N LYS A 127 -13.25 -4.15 -15.77
CA LYS A 127 -14.61 -4.48 -15.31
C LYS A 127 -14.94 -5.97 -15.32
N LYS A 128 -14.23 -6.76 -16.15
CA LYS A 128 -14.39 -8.21 -16.26
C LYS A 128 -13.32 -8.98 -15.46
N TYR A 129 -12.47 -8.30 -14.70
CA TYR A 129 -11.49 -8.94 -13.83
C TYR A 129 -12.18 -9.52 -12.59
N SER A 130 -11.70 -10.67 -12.12
CA SER A 130 -12.06 -11.19 -10.80
C SER A 130 -11.54 -10.25 -9.70
N LEU A 131 -11.99 -10.44 -8.47
CA LEU A 131 -11.47 -9.71 -7.31
C LEU A 131 -9.95 -9.88 -7.22
N GLY A 132 -9.44 -11.12 -7.27
CA GLY A 132 -8.01 -11.41 -7.23
C GLY A 132 -7.23 -10.78 -8.38
N MET A 133 -7.78 -10.75 -9.61
CA MET A 133 -7.11 -10.05 -10.73
C MET A 133 -7.03 -8.54 -10.48
N ARG A 134 -8.05 -7.92 -9.91
CA ARG A 134 -8.01 -6.49 -9.54
C ARG A 134 -7.02 -6.23 -8.43
N GLN A 135 -6.94 -7.12 -7.44
CA GLN A 135 -5.97 -7.03 -6.36
C GLN A 135 -4.53 -7.15 -6.89
N ARG A 136 -4.26 -8.15 -7.74
CA ARG A 136 -2.97 -8.30 -8.43
C ARG A 136 -2.60 -7.04 -9.22
N LEU A 137 -3.54 -6.44 -9.94
CA LEU A 137 -3.31 -5.19 -10.67
C LEU A 137 -3.00 -4.02 -9.72
N GLY A 138 -3.64 -3.94 -8.56
CA GLY A 138 -3.33 -2.97 -7.50
C GLY A 138 -1.91 -3.12 -6.97
N ILE A 139 -1.48 -4.37 -6.74
CA ILE A 139 -0.09 -4.65 -6.33
C ILE A 139 0.87 -4.24 -7.45
N ALA A 140 0.58 -4.58 -8.72
CA ALA A 140 1.41 -4.16 -9.85
C ALA A 140 1.55 -2.63 -9.92
N GLN A 141 0.46 -1.89 -9.72
CA GLN A 141 0.47 -0.43 -9.63
C GLN A 141 1.39 0.07 -8.52
N ALA A 142 1.30 -0.52 -7.33
CA ALA A 142 2.08 -0.09 -6.18
C ALA A 142 3.59 -0.31 -6.37
N ILE A 143 3.99 -1.39 -7.09
CA ILE A 143 5.40 -1.77 -7.24
C ILE A 143 6.07 -1.28 -8.52
N MET A 144 5.31 -0.88 -9.56
CA MET A 144 5.84 -0.63 -10.89
C MET A 144 6.91 0.48 -10.96
N GLU A 145 6.86 1.47 -10.08
CA GLU A 145 7.84 2.55 -9.99
C GLU A 145 9.02 2.23 -9.04
N LYS A 146 9.16 0.99 -8.58
CA LYS A 146 10.22 0.51 -7.66
C LYS A 146 10.34 1.41 -6.41
N PRO A 147 9.25 1.56 -5.64
CA PRO A 147 9.21 2.46 -4.49
C PRO A 147 10.14 2.00 -3.37
N LYS A 148 10.53 2.95 -2.49
CA LYS A 148 11.28 2.65 -1.25
C LYS A 148 10.36 2.35 -0.06
N LEU A 149 9.09 2.69 -0.19
CA LEU A 149 8.05 2.46 0.82
C LEU A 149 6.82 1.87 0.14
N LEU A 150 6.26 0.81 0.71
CA LEU A 150 4.96 0.25 0.35
C LEU A 150 4.00 0.40 1.52
N ILE A 151 2.80 0.92 1.26
CA ILE A 151 1.70 0.98 2.22
C ILE A 151 0.54 0.19 1.63
N LEU A 152 0.24 -0.94 2.27
CA LEU A 152 -0.62 -1.98 1.71
C LEU A 152 -1.74 -2.34 2.69
N ASP A 153 -2.95 -1.86 2.41
CA ASP A 153 -4.14 -2.20 3.18
C ASP A 153 -4.75 -3.49 2.62
N GLU A 154 -4.69 -4.57 3.40
CA GLU A 154 -5.20 -5.90 3.05
C GLU A 154 -4.72 -6.42 1.67
N PRO A 155 -3.40 -6.48 1.39
CA PRO A 155 -2.89 -6.76 0.04
C PRO A 155 -3.24 -8.16 -0.49
N PHE A 156 -3.55 -9.11 0.38
CA PHE A 156 -3.84 -10.50 0.00
C PHE A 156 -5.31 -10.78 -0.24
N ASN A 157 -6.18 -9.79 -0.05
CA ASN A 157 -7.62 -9.95 -0.19
C ASN A 157 -8.02 -10.42 -1.60
N GLY A 158 -8.77 -11.54 -1.66
CA GLY A 158 -9.26 -12.10 -2.93
C GLY A 158 -8.21 -12.85 -3.76
N LEU A 159 -6.97 -13.00 -3.27
CA LEU A 159 -5.98 -13.89 -3.88
C LEU A 159 -6.27 -15.34 -3.51
N ASP A 160 -5.94 -16.24 -4.42
CA ASP A 160 -5.87 -17.68 -4.13
C ASP A 160 -4.60 -18.02 -3.33
N LYS A 161 -4.53 -19.23 -2.79
CA LYS A 161 -3.39 -19.67 -1.95
C LYS A 161 -2.04 -19.49 -2.65
N GLU A 162 -1.95 -19.85 -3.92
CA GLU A 162 -0.72 -19.71 -4.71
C GLU A 162 -0.33 -18.24 -4.86
N GLY A 163 -1.31 -17.38 -5.13
CA GLY A 163 -1.10 -15.93 -5.22
C GLY A 163 -0.66 -15.29 -3.91
N VAL A 164 -1.20 -15.75 -2.78
CA VAL A 164 -0.76 -15.30 -1.45
C VAL A 164 0.70 -15.65 -1.23
N GLU A 165 1.10 -16.93 -1.45
CA GLU A 165 2.48 -17.38 -1.27
C GLU A 165 3.46 -16.66 -2.22
N GLN A 166 3.06 -16.45 -3.48
CA GLN A 166 3.85 -15.68 -4.43
C GLN A 166 4.10 -14.26 -3.93
N MET A 167 3.07 -13.58 -3.43
CA MET A 167 3.21 -12.20 -2.95
C MET A 167 3.96 -12.12 -1.61
N ARG A 168 3.78 -13.08 -0.71
CA ARG A 168 4.59 -13.18 0.52
C ARG A 168 6.08 -13.27 0.19
N THR A 169 6.45 -14.19 -0.70
CA THR A 169 7.83 -14.35 -1.17
C THR A 169 8.36 -13.06 -1.76
N TYR A 170 7.60 -12.41 -2.62
CA TYR A 170 7.99 -11.16 -3.26
C TYR A 170 8.19 -10.02 -2.25
N PHE A 171 7.32 -9.87 -1.27
CA PHE A 171 7.48 -8.83 -0.23
C PHE A 171 8.72 -9.08 0.64
N LEU A 172 9.06 -10.34 0.94
CA LEU A 172 10.31 -10.69 1.62
C LEU A 172 11.55 -10.36 0.77
N GLU A 173 11.47 -10.53 -0.55
CA GLU A 173 12.54 -10.12 -1.48
C GLU A 173 12.72 -8.60 -1.52
N LEU A 174 11.61 -7.84 -1.58
CA LEU A 174 11.65 -6.38 -1.51
C LEU A 174 12.26 -5.88 -0.20
N LYS A 175 11.91 -6.51 0.93
CA LYS A 175 12.54 -6.22 2.23
C LYS A 175 14.06 -6.44 2.18
N LYS A 176 14.55 -7.55 1.61
CA LYS A 176 15.99 -7.80 1.44
C LYS A 176 16.68 -6.73 0.60
N GLN A 177 15.95 -6.07 -0.31
CA GLN A 177 16.41 -4.93 -1.11
C GLN A 177 16.33 -3.59 -0.36
N GLY A 178 15.91 -3.60 0.91
CA GLY A 178 15.82 -2.40 1.75
C GLY A 178 14.50 -1.63 1.61
N VAL A 179 13.49 -2.18 0.94
CA VAL A 179 12.16 -1.57 0.87
C VAL A 179 11.47 -1.68 2.23
N THR A 180 10.89 -0.59 2.68
CA THR A 180 10.04 -0.57 3.89
C THR A 180 8.61 -0.92 3.50
N ILE A 181 7.96 -1.81 4.24
CA ILE A 181 6.58 -2.20 3.98
C ILE A 181 5.75 -2.02 5.25
N LEU A 182 4.68 -1.25 5.15
CA LEU A 182 3.63 -1.15 6.15
C LEU A 182 2.40 -1.83 5.59
N LEU A 183 1.94 -2.90 6.22
CA LEU A 183 0.77 -3.64 5.75
C LEU A 183 -0.25 -3.91 6.87
N SER A 184 -1.52 -3.98 6.51
CA SER A 184 -2.55 -4.59 7.33
C SER A 184 -2.88 -5.99 6.82
N SER A 185 -3.24 -6.90 7.71
CA SER A 185 -3.84 -8.18 7.37
C SER A 185 -4.73 -8.69 8.50
N HIS A 186 -5.85 -9.32 8.13
CA HIS A 186 -6.73 -10.04 9.07
C HIS A 186 -6.23 -11.44 9.37
N THR A 187 -5.26 -11.94 8.60
CA THR A 187 -4.72 -13.29 8.73
C THR A 187 -3.49 -13.25 9.63
N SER A 188 -3.59 -13.89 10.80
CA SER A 188 -2.47 -13.97 11.76
C SER A 188 -1.23 -14.65 11.17
N GLU A 189 -1.40 -15.52 10.18
CA GLU A 189 -0.31 -16.18 9.47
C GLU A 189 0.51 -15.18 8.66
N ASP A 190 -0.12 -14.26 7.91
CA ASP A 190 0.59 -13.21 7.15
C ASP A 190 1.47 -12.38 8.06
N ILE A 191 0.91 -11.96 9.19
CA ILE A 191 1.60 -11.13 10.18
C ILE A 191 2.82 -11.88 10.74
N LYS A 192 2.65 -13.15 11.13
CA LYS A 192 3.74 -13.97 11.70
C LYS A 192 4.88 -14.27 10.70
N LEU A 193 4.52 -14.47 9.43
CA LEU A 193 5.49 -14.85 8.40
C LEU A 193 6.25 -13.65 7.83
N LEU A 194 5.60 -12.48 7.76
CA LEU A 194 6.15 -11.32 7.05
C LEU A 194 6.71 -10.25 7.97
N CYS A 195 6.02 -9.97 9.09
CA CYS A 195 6.27 -8.74 9.85
C CYS A 195 7.43 -8.88 10.84
N ASP A 196 8.31 -7.90 10.83
CA ASP A 196 9.37 -7.75 11.84
C ASP A 196 8.83 -7.12 13.12
N THR A 197 7.84 -6.25 13.00
CA THR A 197 7.17 -5.60 14.12
C THR A 197 5.67 -5.56 13.86
N VAL A 198 4.91 -5.49 14.93
CA VAL A 198 3.44 -5.42 14.89
C VAL A 198 2.98 -4.27 15.77
N THR A 199 2.11 -3.44 15.23
CA THR A 199 1.42 -2.37 15.98
C THR A 199 -0.06 -2.73 16.03
N GLU A 200 -0.59 -2.86 17.23
CA GLU A 200 -2.01 -3.10 17.47
C GLU A 200 -2.75 -1.78 17.63
N MET A 201 -3.87 -1.67 16.92
CA MET A 201 -4.78 -0.53 16.98
C MET A 201 -6.11 -1.00 17.61
N GLU A 202 -6.50 -0.32 18.69
CA GLU A 202 -7.71 -0.61 19.46
C GLU A 202 -8.93 0.14 18.90
#